data_b6fd29c50b204ece81c9fc57fc3ef152
#
_entry.id   b6fd29c50b204ece81c9fc57fc3ef152
#
_cell.length_a   1.000
_cell.length_b   1.000
_cell.length_c   1.000
_cell.angle_alpha   90.00
_cell.angle_beta   90.00
_cell.angle_gamma   90.00
#
_symmetry.space_group_name_H-M   'P 1'
#
loop_
_entity.id
_entity.type
_entity.pdbx_description
1 polymer ?
#
loop_
_entity_poly.entity_id
_entity_poly.type
_entity_poly.pdbx_seq_one_letter_code
_entity_poly.pdbx_strand_id
1 'polypeptide(L)'
;MALTETKENDKIEVVHKWNINVRNATIIKKDGVEITRSFHRKVLQPGVLDASDNLVETDISGEDSDVQAICNAAWTTQVKADFKAFLIANKPS
;
A
#
# COMPACT_ATOMS: atom_id res chain seq x y z
N MET A 1 36.02 0.51 5.92
CA MET A 1 34.74 1.01 6.46
C MET A 1 33.67 0.85 5.39
N ALA A 2 32.65 0.04 5.64
CA ALA A 2 31.62 -0.23 4.68
C ALA A 2 30.29 0.34 5.16
N LEU A 3 29.70 1.24 4.34
CA LEU A 3 28.34 1.71 4.53
C LEU A 3 27.43 0.97 3.56
N THR A 4 26.34 0.43 4.08
CA THR A 4 25.34 -0.24 3.25
C THR A 4 23.97 0.39 3.49
N GLU A 5 23.19 0.47 2.43
CA GLU A 5 21.80 0.93 2.50
C GLU A 5 20.90 -0.20 2.07
N THR A 6 19.91 -0.50 2.90
CA THR A 6 18.87 -1.47 2.55
C THR A 6 17.51 -0.83 2.75
N LYS A 7 16.54 -1.31 1.98
CA LYS A 7 15.15 -0.86 2.08
C LYS A 7 14.26 -2.07 2.26
N GLU A 8 13.29 -1.94 3.16
CA GLU A 8 12.31 -3.01 3.38
C GLU A 8 10.94 -2.42 3.74
N ASN A 9 9.90 -3.14 3.40
CA ASN A 9 8.56 -2.81 3.87
C ASN A 9 8.41 -3.46 5.24
N ASP A 10 8.70 -2.70 6.30
CA ASP A 10 8.78 -3.26 7.64
C ASP A 10 7.43 -3.37 8.33
N LYS A 11 6.40 -2.77 7.74
CA LYS A 11 5.04 -2.84 8.27
C LYS A 11 4.04 -2.70 7.13
N ILE A 12 3.15 -3.66 7.00
CA ILE A 12 2.06 -3.63 6.04
C ILE A 12 0.79 -3.99 6.79
N GLU A 13 -0.19 -3.06 6.81
CA GLU A 13 -1.44 -3.25 7.55
C GLU A 13 -2.63 -3.14 6.63
N VAL A 14 -3.65 -3.97 6.86
CA VAL A 14 -4.95 -3.83 6.23
C VAL A 14 -5.86 -3.14 7.24
N VAL A 15 -6.36 -1.95 6.88
CA VAL A 15 -7.19 -1.13 7.76
C VAL A 15 -8.53 -0.88 7.08
N HIS A 16 -9.62 -1.08 7.81
CA HIS A 16 -10.99 -0.88 7.30
C HIS A 16 -11.29 -1.71 6.06
N LYS A 17 -10.79 -2.94 6.00
CA LYS A 17 -11.00 -3.94 4.92
C LYS A 17 -10.20 -3.66 3.66
N TRP A 18 -9.98 -2.42 3.24
CA TRP A 18 -9.41 -2.11 1.94
C TRP A 18 -8.20 -1.19 1.94
N ASN A 19 -7.95 -0.42 3.00
CA ASN A 19 -6.76 0.43 3.04
C ASN A 19 -5.53 -0.41 3.35
N ILE A 20 -4.55 -0.36 2.48
CA ILE A 20 -3.26 -1.04 2.69
C ILE A 20 -2.25 0.03 3.08
N ASN A 21 -1.90 0.07 4.37
CA ASN A 21 -0.91 1.00 4.89
C ASN A 21 0.46 0.35 4.80
N VAL A 22 1.36 0.96 4.05
CA VAL A 22 2.72 0.44 3.85
C VAL A 22 3.72 1.41 4.50
N ARG A 23 4.57 0.88 5.37
CA ARG A 23 5.70 1.62 5.89
C ARG A 23 6.98 1.02 5.32
N ASN A 24 7.75 1.82 4.60
CA ASN A 24 9.03 1.43 4.05
C ASN A 24 10.15 2.01 4.92
N ALA A 25 11.07 1.16 5.35
CA ALA A 25 12.22 1.57 6.13
C ALA A 25 13.46 1.60 5.26
N THR A 26 14.21 2.70 5.34
CA THR A 26 15.55 2.80 4.77
C THR A 26 16.54 2.67 5.91
N ILE A 27 17.40 1.66 5.86
CA ILE A 27 18.31 1.31 6.94
C ILE A 27 19.75 1.52 6.46
N ILE A 28 20.51 2.32 7.19
CA ILE A 28 21.93 2.55 6.92
C ILE A 28 22.72 1.80 7.98
N LYS A 29 23.64 0.95 7.54
CA LYS A 29 24.53 0.20 8.41
C LYS A 29 25.98 0.54 8.13
N LYS A 30 26.77 0.53 9.18
CA LYS A 30 28.23 0.66 9.08
C LYS A 30 28.83 -0.62 9.62
N ASP A 31 29.59 -1.32 8.77
CA ASP A 31 30.22 -2.59 9.13
C ASP A 31 29.23 -3.59 9.75
N GLY A 32 28.02 -3.65 9.18
CA GLY A 32 26.97 -4.58 9.62
C GLY A 32 26.13 -4.08 10.79
N VAL A 33 26.45 -2.90 11.36
CA VAL A 33 25.69 -2.35 12.49
C VAL A 33 24.81 -1.21 12.03
N GLU A 34 23.52 -1.28 12.37
CA GLU A 34 22.57 -0.23 12.01
C GLU A 34 22.92 1.07 12.75
N ILE A 35 23.07 2.17 11.99
CA ILE A 35 23.37 3.49 12.55
C ILE A 35 22.22 4.47 12.40
N THR A 36 21.33 4.27 11.41
CA THR A 36 20.15 5.11 11.27
C THR A 36 19.07 4.37 10.49
N ARG A 37 17.84 4.78 10.72
CA ARG A 37 16.65 4.23 10.04
C ARG A 37 15.66 5.36 9.82
N SER A 38 15.19 5.49 8.58
CA SER A 38 14.15 6.44 8.22
C SER A 38 12.97 5.71 7.62
N PHE A 39 11.78 6.33 7.67
CA PHE A 39 10.54 5.70 7.25
C PHE A 39 9.79 6.55 6.24
N HIS A 40 9.19 5.88 5.27
CA HIS A 40 8.21 6.46 4.36
C HIS A 40 6.92 5.66 4.47
N ARG A 41 5.81 6.38 4.52
CA ARG A 41 4.48 5.76 4.64
C ARG A 41 3.63 6.13 3.46
N LYS A 42 2.82 5.17 3.00
CA LYS A 42 1.83 5.41 1.97
C LYS A 42 0.61 4.54 2.21
N VAL A 43 -0.52 4.93 1.63
CA VAL A 43 -1.77 4.18 1.70
C VAL A 43 -2.19 3.83 0.28
N LEU A 44 -2.54 2.57 0.06
CA LEU A 44 -3.07 2.08 -1.20
C LEU A 44 -4.54 1.71 -1.00
N GLN A 45 -5.38 2.11 -1.94
CA GLN A 45 -6.80 1.78 -1.95
C GLN A 45 -7.13 1.01 -3.22
N PRO A 46 -8.24 0.24 -3.24
CA PRO A 46 -8.56 -0.63 -4.39
C PRO A 46 -8.73 0.07 -5.72
N GLY A 47 -9.09 1.34 -5.71
CA GLY A 47 -9.27 2.06 -6.96
C GLY A 47 -9.93 3.42 -6.78
N VAL A 48 -10.40 3.97 -7.88
CA VAL A 48 -11.13 5.25 -7.91
C VAL A 48 -12.34 5.10 -8.84
N LEU A 49 -13.34 5.97 -8.68
CA LEU A 49 -14.48 6.00 -9.60
C LEU A 49 -14.14 6.81 -10.84
N ASP A 50 -14.57 6.33 -11.99
CA ASP A 50 -14.56 7.12 -13.23
C ASP A 50 -15.84 7.96 -13.35
N ALA A 51 -16.00 8.64 -14.49
CA ALA A 51 -17.15 9.52 -14.73
C ALA A 51 -18.48 8.75 -14.79
N SER A 52 -18.45 7.44 -15.03
CA SER A 52 -19.62 6.58 -15.12
C SER A 52 -19.83 5.75 -13.85
N ASP A 53 -19.18 6.10 -12.75
CA ASP A 53 -19.23 5.40 -11.46
C ASP A 53 -18.75 3.96 -11.52
N ASN A 54 -17.85 3.66 -12.45
CA ASN A 54 -17.16 2.38 -12.50
C ASN A 54 -15.86 2.46 -11.70
N LEU A 55 -15.52 1.38 -11.00
CA LEU A 55 -14.28 1.32 -10.26
C LEU A 55 -13.11 1.08 -11.20
N VAL A 56 -12.20 2.05 -11.26
CA VAL A 56 -10.92 1.91 -11.96
C VAL A 56 -9.91 1.39 -10.94
N GLU A 57 -9.49 0.14 -11.11
CA GLU A 57 -8.63 -0.51 -10.12
C GLU A 57 -7.24 0.11 -10.07
N THR A 58 -6.70 0.19 -8.85
CA THR A 58 -5.35 0.71 -8.63
C THR A 58 -4.33 -0.24 -9.25
N ASP A 59 -3.43 0.31 -10.04
CA ASP A 59 -2.32 -0.44 -10.62
C ASP A 59 -1.22 -0.61 -9.57
N ILE A 60 -1.02 -1.86 -9.12
CA ILE A 60 0.00 -2.19 -8.13
C ILE A 60 1.22 -2.88 -8.76
N SER A 61 1.31 -2.89 -10.10
CA SER A 61 2.42 -3.57 -10.78
C SER A 61 3.79 -2.98 -10.46
N GLY A 62 3.83 -1.71 -10.05
CA GLY A 62 5.06 -1.06 -9.62
C GLY A 62 5.42 -1.24 -8.15
N GLU A 63 4.57 -1.95 -7.37
CA GLU A 63 4.83 -2.18 -5.96
C GLU A 63 5.71 -3.42 -5.76
N ASP A 64 6.34 -3.51 -4.58
CA ASP A 64 7.12 -4.69 -4.23
C ASP A 64 6.22 -5.92 -4.15
N SER A 65 6.81 -7.11 -4.33
CA SER A 65 6.04 -8.36 -4.39
C SER A 65 5.25 -8.66 -3.12
N ASP A 66 5.78 -8.30 -1.95
CA ASP A 66 5.08 -8.48 -0.67
C ASP A 66 3.84 -7.59 -0.59
N VAL A 67 3.95 -6.33 -1.04
CA VAL A 67 2.82 -5.40 -1.10
C VAL A 67 1.77 -5.89 -2.09
N GLN A 68 2.20 -6.33 -3.29
CA GLN A 68 1.28 -6.87 -4.28
C GLN A 68 0.51 -8.07 -3.75
N ALA A 69 1.20 -9.00 -3.07
CA ALA A 69 0.56 -10.19 -2.52
C ALA A 69 -0.52 -9.84 -1.48
N ILE A 70 -0.24 -8.89 -0.61
CA ILE A 70 -1.18 -8.45 0.41
C ILE A 70 -2.37 -7.73 -0.22
N CYS A 71 -2.13 -6.84 -1.18
CA CYS A 71 -3.20 -6.16 -1.90
C CYS A 71 -4.12 -7.16 -2.60
N ASN A 72 -3.55 -8.13 -3.30
CA ASN A 72 -4.32 -9.15 -4.01
C ASN A 72 -5.14 -10.02 -3.06
N ALA A 73 -4.60 -10.33 -1.88
CA ALA A 73 -5.31 -11.13 -0.88
C ALA A 73 -6.44 -10.32 -0.21
N ALA A 74 -6.21 -9.04 0.05
CA ALA A 74 -7.18 -8.17 0.72
C ALA A 74 -8.28 -7.68 -0.22
N TRP A 75 -7.94 -7.35 -1.46
CA TRP A 75 -8.86 -6.77 -2.43
C TRP A 75 -9.59 -7.85 -3.23
N THR A 76 -10.43 -8.59 -2.54
CA THR A 76 -11.30 -9.60 -3.17
C THR A 76 -12.39 -8.92 -4.00
N THR A 77 -13.10 -9.70 -4.81
CA THR A 77 -14.24 -9.18 -5.58
C THR A 77 -15.26 -8.50 -4.67
N GLN A 78 -15.55 -9.10 -3.52
CA GLN A 78 -16.48 -8.54 -2.56
C GLN A 78 -15.98 -7.22 -1.96
N VAL A 79 -14.70 -7.17 -1.58
CA VAL A 79 -14.09 -5.96 -1.01
C VAL A 79 -14.11 -4.82 -2.03
N LYS A 80 -13.79 -5.11 -3.29
CA LYS A 80 -13.85 -4.11 -4.36
C LYS A 80 -15.26 -3.58 -4.56
N ALA A 81 -16.26 -4.46 -4.50
CA ALA A 81 -17.66 -4.05 -4.61
C ALA A 81 -18.08 -3.18 -3.42
N ASP A 82 -17.68 -3.54 -2.21
CA ASP A 82 -17.93 -2.76 -1.00
C ASP A 82 -17.27 -1.39 -1.07
N PHE A 83 -16.04 -1.33 -1.57
CA PHE A 83 -15.32 -0.07 -1.72
C PHE A 83 -15.97 0.83 -2.77
N LYS A 84 -16.41 0.26 -3.89
CA LYS A 84 -17.16 1.00 -4.91
C LYS A 84 -18.43 1.60 -4.33
N ALA A 85 -19.19 0.81 -3.57
CA ALA A 85 -20.41 1.29 -2.92
C ALA A 85 -20.10 2.42 -1.92
N PHE A 86 -19.02 2.30 -1.16
CA PHE A 86 -18.56 3.33 -0.25
C PHE A 86 -18.24 4.63 -0.99
N LEU A 87 -17.52 4.56 -2.10
CA LEU A 87 -17.17 5.74 -2.89
C LEU A 87 -18.40 6.41 -3.46
N ILE A 88 -19.37 5.63 -3.97
CA ILE A 88 -20.61 6.16 -4.51
C ILE A 88 -21.42 6.86 -3.41
N ALA A 89 -21.52 6.24 -2.24
CA ALA A 89 -22.26 6.80 -1.10
C ALA A 89 -21.65 8.11 -0.59
N ASN A 90 -20.36 8.33 -0.79
CA ASN A 90 -19.65 9.50 -0.30
C ASN A 90 -19.34 10.52 -1.40
N LYS A 91 -19.95 10.39 -2.58
CA LYS A 91 -19.77 11.39 -3.64
C LYS A 91 -20.38 12.71 -3.21
N PRO A 92 -19.71 13.83 -3.53
CA PRO A 92 -20.35 15.13 -3.36
C PRO A 92 -21.53 15.26 -4.30
N SER A 93 -22.61 15.78 -3.79
CA SER A 93 -23.83 16.02 -4.57
C SER A 93 -23.80 17.39 -5.22
#